data_d0cf579b4d18ed0079274327e7bad29f
#
_entry.id   d0cf579b4d18ed0079274327e7bad29f
#
_cell.length_a   1.000
_cell.length_b   1.000
_cell.length_c   1.000
_cell.angle_alpha   90.00
_cell.angle_beta   90.00
_cell.angle_gamma   90.00
#
_symmetry.space_group_name_H-M   'P 1'
#
loop_
_entity.id
_entity.type
_entity.pdbx_description
1 polymer ?
#
loop_
_entity_poly.entity_id
_entity_poly.type
_entity_poly.pdbx_seq_one_letter_code
_entity_poly.pdbx_strand_id
1 'polypeptide(L)'
;MERIQQTPGLRDDQPLSTPVDPDIPYDRRKLSYATTFKNPTQRRTIQTIEFVTGKLRLLRVIRKFEAQGVPVGQAFWKQALDIMNVELQTPQSQIAKIPKEGPLVITANHPHGLVDGMILGELIGRVRTDYKILTRTLLTGIAEIENFMIPVPFVHDSQALEKNLEMRKSAMSH
;
A
#
# COMPACT_ATOMS: atom_id res chain seq x y z
N MET A 1 49.56 -6.20 -16.61
CA MET A 1 48.93 -7.32 -15.83
C MET A 1 48.19 -6.70 -14.68
N GLU A 2 46.94 -6.40 -14.89
CA GLU A 2 46.07 -5.70 -13.95
C GLU A 2 45.17 -6.74 -13.26
N ARG A 3 45.23 -6.82 -11.94
CA ARG A 3 44.43 -7.76 -11.16
C ARG A 3 43.00 -7.25 -11.09
N ILE A 4 42.09 -7.97 -11.69
CA ILE A 4 40.65 -7.81 -11.49
C ILE A 4 40.32 -8.28 -10.08
N GLN A 5 39.95 -7.35 -9.20
CA GLN A 5 39.40 -7.67 -7.89
C GLN A 5 38.01 -8.25 -8.05
N GLN A 6 37.84 -9.49 -7.62
CA GLN A 6 36.53 -10.15 -7.53
C GLN A 6 35.71 -9.50 -6.43
N THR A 7 34.55 -8.98 -6.80
CA THR A 7 33.50 -8.51 -5.89
C THR A 7 32.89 -9.73 -5.19
N PRO A 8 32.64 -9.69 -3.87
CA PRO A 8 32.00 -10.79 -3.15
C PRO A 8 30.56 -11.00 -3.66
N GLY A 9 30.22 -12.23 -3.96
CA GLY A 9 28.93 -12.61 -4.53
C GLY A 9 27.75 -12.19 -3.66
N LEU A 10 26.79 -11.53 -4.31
CA LEU A 10 25.43 -11.36 -3.78
C LEU A 10 24.82 -12.74 -3.61
N ARG A 11 24.26 -13.01 -2.44
CA ARG A 11 23.44 -14.21 -2.20
C ARG A 11 22.07 -13.99 -2.85
N ASP A 12 21.79 -14.78 -3.87
CA ASP A 12 20.55 -14.74 -4.67
C ASP A 12 19.31 -15.34 -4.00
N ASP A 13 19.30 -15.58 -2.69
CA ASP A 13 18.30 -16.45 -2.04
C ASP A 13 17.38 -15.73 -1.05
N GLN A 14 17.28 -14.41 -1.09
CA GLN A 14 16.28 -13.74 -0.28
C GLN A 14 15.02 -13.45 -1.08
N PRO A 15 13.85 -14.05 -0.73
CA PRO A 15 12.59 -13.66 -1.31
C PRO A 15 12.33 -12.17 -1.04
N LEU A 16 11.89 -11.45 -2.08
CA LEU A 16 11.65 -9.99 -2.10
C LEU A 16 10.54 -9.52 -1.15
N SER A 17 9.85 -10.44 -0.51
CA SER A 17 8.95 -10.21 0.61
C SER A 17 9.34 -11.15 1.74
N THR A 18 9.91 -10.62 2.82
CA THR A 18 9.85 -11.35 4.10
C THR A 18 8.38 -11.60 4.40
N PRO A 19 7.97 -12.87 4.63
CA PRO A 19 6.61 -13.14 5.07
C PRO A 19 6.31 -12.24 6.27
N VAL A 20 5.28 -11.39 6.17
CA VAL A 20 4.83 -10.60 7.32
C VAL A 20 4.28 -11.60 8.30
N ASP A 21 4.94 -11.73 9.45
CA ASP A 21 4.48 -12.57 10.54
C ASP A 21 3.14 -12.00 11.01
N PRO A 22 2.03 -12.72 10.90
CA PRO A 22 0.71 -12.24 11.30
C PRO A 22 0.63 -11.89 12.79
N ASP A 23 1.55 -12.40 13.60
CA ASP A 23 1.63 -12.12 15.04
C ASP A 23 2.45 -10.86 15.37
N ILE A 24 3.10 -10.23 14.39
CA ILE A 24 3.82 -8.98 14.62
C ILE A 24 2.83 -7.82 14.42
N PRO A 25 2.47 -7.09 15.51
CA PRO A 25 1.60 -5.93 15.39
C PRO A 25 2.16 -4.92 14.40
N TYR A 26 1.31 -4.38 13.52
CA TYR A 26 1.67 -3.33 12.58
C TYR A 26 2.48 -2.22 13.27
N ASP A 27 3.72 -1.99 12.83
CA ASP A 27 4.60 -1.00 13.44
C ASP A 27 4.15 0.43 13.07
N ARG A 28 3.35 1.02 13.96
CA ARG A 28 2.83 2.39 13.84
C ARG A 28 3.93 3.46 13.65
N ARG A 29 5.19 3.14 13.95
CA ARG A 29 6.34 4.04 13.77
C ARG A 29 6.72 4.19 12.30
N LYS A 30 6.40 3.20 11.46
CA LYS A 30 6.65 3.23 10.02
C LYS A 30 5.74 4.19 9.25
N LEU A 31 4.64 4.68 9.86
CA LEU A 31 3.75 5.69 9.28
C LEU A 31 4.31 7.12 9.29
N SER A 32 5.54 7.34 9.70
CA SER A 32 6.13 8.66 9.75
C SER A 32 7.07 8.89 8.57
N TYR A 33 6.84 9.95 7.81
CA TYR A 33 7.78 10.44 6.80
C TYR A 33 9.06 10.99 7.43
N ALA A 34 9.05 11.33 8.71
CA ALA A 34 10.21 11.85 9.42
C ALA A 34 11.41 10.90 9.41
N THR A 35 11.19 9.60 9.29
CA THR A 35 12.27 8.59 9.22
C THR A 35 13.05 8.62 7.90
N THR A 36 12.51 9.24 6.86
CA THR A 36 13.15 9.39 5.54
C THR A 36 14.25 10.45 5.54
N PHE A 37 14.25 11.36 6.52
CA PHE A 37 15.18 12.48 6.57
C PHE A 37 16.38 12.18 7.48
N LYS A 38 17.60 12.38 6.94
CA LYS A 38 18.86 12.18 7.67
C LYS A 38 19.15 13.33 8.65
N ASN A 39 18.68 14.55 8.34
CA ASN A 39 18.92 15.74 9.17
C ASN A 39 17.99 15.76 10.39
N PRO A 40 18.54 15.85 11.64
CA PRO A 40 17.74 15.79 12.86
C PRO A 40 16.77 16.98 13.00
N THR A 41 17.13 18.16 12.49
CA THR A 41 16.25 19.35 12.52
C THR A 41 15.05 19.14 11.60
N GLN A 42 15.28 18.73 10.37
CA GLN A 42 14.19 18.40 9.42
C GLN A 42 13.28 17.31 9.97
N ARG A 43 13.87 16.28 10.57
CA ARG A 43 13.12 15.17 11.18
C ARG A 43 12.18 15.69 12.29
N ARG A 44 12.66 16.56 13.19
CA ARG A 44 11.84 17.14 14.25
C ARG A 44 10.74 18.05 13.72
N THR A 45 11.04 18.87 12.72
CA THR A 45 10.06 19.74 12.08
C THR A 45 8.92 18.91 11.47
N ILE A 46 9.25 17.84 10.73
CA ILE A 46 8.26 16.96 10.11
C ILE A 46 7.45 16.23 11.19
N GLN A 47 8.08 15.74 12.26
CA GLN A 47 7.36 15.12 13.37
C GLN A 47 6.36 16.09 14.03
N THR A 48 6.72 17.34 14.16
CA THR A 48 5.82 18.38 14.71
C THR A 48 4.66 18.64 13.76
N ILE A 49 4.93 18.74 12.46
CA ILE A 49 3.89 18.92 11.44
C ILE A 49 2.94 17.72 11.46
N GLU A 50 3.46 16.51 11.42
CA GLU A 50 2.65 15.27 11.49
C GLU A 50 1.77 15.24 12.74
N PHE A 51 2.32 15.63 13.88
CA PHE A 51 1.58 15.68 15.15
C PHE A 51 0.41 16.67 15.09
N VAL A 52 0.67 17.89 14.57
CA VAL A 52 -0.35 18.96 14.49
C VAL A 52 -1.38 18.66 13.39
N THR A 53 -0.97 18.08 12.26
CA THR A 53 -1.82 17.91 11.07
C THR A 53 -2.69 16.65 11.07
N GLY A 54 -2.75 15.91 12.17
CA GLY A 54 -3.74 14.83 12.26
C GLY A 54 -3.23 13.44 12.61
N LYS A 55 -1.95 13.27 12.93
CA LYS A 55 -1.40 11.96 13.35
C LYS A 55 -2.18 11.33 14.50
N LEU A 56 -2.61 12.15 15.46
CA LEU A 56 -3.44 11.69 16.59
C LEU A 56 -4.82 11.20 16.14
N ARG A 57 -5.40 11.86 15.12
CA ARG A 57 -6.69 11.44 14.56
C ARG A 57 -6.52 10.11 13.81
N LEU A 58 -5.47 9.98 13.00
CA LEU A 58 -5.16 8.73 12.31
C LEU A 58 -4.92 7.58 13.29
N LEU A 59 -4.12 7.78 14.33
CA LEU A 59 -3.88 6.76 15.36
C LEU A 59 -5.17 6.35 16.10
N ARG A 60 -6.10 7.28 16.28
CA ARG A 60 -7.40 7.00 16.88
C ARG A 60 -8.26 6.14 15.96
N VAL A 61 -8.25 6.42 14.66
CA VAL A 61 -8.93 5.62 13.63
C VAL A 61 -8.35 4.20 13.58
N ILE A 62 -7.02 4.07 13.56
CA ILE A 62 -6.34 2.76 13.56
C ILE A 62 -6.71 1.94 14.81
N ARG A 63 -6.67 2.54 15.99
CA ARG A 63 -7.07 1.85 17.24
C ARG A 63 -8.51 1.38 17.21
N LYS A 64 -9.41 2.19 16.64
CA LYS A 64 -10.82 1.82 16.50
C LYS A 64 -10.97 0.65 15.54
N PHE A 65 -10.19 0.63 14.46
CA PHE A 65 -10.17 -0.43 13.47
C PHE A 65 -9.69 -1.75 14.10
N GLU A 66 -8.56 -1.71 14.81
CA GLU A 66 -8.00 -2.86 15.52
C GLU A 66 -8.95 -3.42 16.59
N ALA A 67 -9.61 -2.53 17.35
CA ALA A 67 -10.55 -2.94 18.41
C ALA A 67 -11.81 -3.64 17.88
N GLN A 68 -12.19 -3.42 16.64
CA GLN A 68 -13.34 -4.08 16.01
C GLN A 68 -12.97 -5.42 15.33
N GLY A 69 -11.69 -5.78 15.35
CA GLY A 69 -11.15 -6.88 14.56
C GLY A 69 -10.94 -6.47 13.10
N VAL A 70 -9.72 -6.68 12.59
CA VAL A 70 -9.36 -6.32 11.22
C VAL A 70 -9.75 -7.45 10.28
N PRO A 71 -10.69 -7.24 9.34
CA PRO A 71 -11.08 -8.28 8.41
C PRO A 71 -10.02 -8.48 7.33
N VAL A 72 -9.85 -9.71 6.90
CA VAL A 72 -8.93 -10.08 5.82
C VAL A 72 -9.64 -9.96 4.46
N GLY A 73 -8.92 -9.49 3.46
CA GLY A 73 -9.41 -9.46 2.08
C GLY A 73 -10.37 -8.32 1.80
N GLN A 74 -11.39 -8.59 0.96
CA GLN A 74 -12.31 -7.57 0.44
C GLN A 74 -13.06 -6.78 1.51
N ALA A 75 -13.43 -7.42 2.61
CA ALA A 75 -14.18 -6.78 3.70
C ALA A 75 -13.40 -5.67 4.41
N PHE A 76 -12.07 -5.66 4.28
CA PHE A 76 -11.19 -4.62 4.83
C PHE A 76 -11.58 -3.22 4.33
N TRP A 77 -11.81 -3.08 3.02
CA TRP A 77 -12.10 -1.76 2.43
C TRP A 77 -13.34 -1.12 3.00
N LYS A 78 -14.43 -1.89 3.05
CA LYS A 78 -15.69 -1.40 3.59
C LYS A 78 -15.54 -0.98 5.04
N GLN A 79 -14.97 -1.83 5.89
CA GLN A 79 -14.79 -1.51 7.32
C GLN A 79 -13.90 -0.29 7.52
N ALA A 80 -12.81 -0.15 6.74
CA ALA A 80 -11.93 1.01 6.81
C ALA A 80 -12.68 2.31 6.47
N LEU A 81 -13.49 2.30 5.41
CA LEU A 81 -14.29 3.44 5.00
C LEU A 81 -15.37 3.78 6.05
N ASP A 82 -16.05 2.78 6.60
CA ASP A 82 -17.07 2.96 7.64
C ASP A 82 -16.47 3.61 8.91
N ILE A 83 -15.28 3.17 9.34
CA ILE A 83 -14.59 3.73 10.51
C ILE A 83 -14.14 5.18 10.27
N MET A 84 -13.75 5.48 9.03
CA MET A 84 -13.42 6.85 8.63
C MET A 84 -14.65 7.73 8.40
N ASN A 85 -15.84 7.16 8.49
CA ASN A 85 -17.11 7.81 8.21
C ASN A 85 -17.22 8.34 6.77
N VAL A 86 -16.72 7.52 5.81
CA VAL A 86 -16.79 7.78 4.38
C VAL A 86 -17.94 7.01 3.78
N GLU A 87 -18.94 7.72 3.29
CA GLU A 87 -20.09 7.15 2.61
C GLU A 87 -19.91 7.21 1.09
N LEU A 88 -20.10 6.07 0.43
CA LEU A 88 -19.98 5.98 -1.03
C LEU A 88 -21.34 6.19 -1.71
N GLN A 89 -21.48 7.30 -2.41
CA GLN A 89 -22.70 7.64 -3.16
C GLN A 89 -22.49 7.30 -4.65
N THR A 90 -22.44 6.01 -4.98
CA THR A 90 -22.26 5.54 -6.36
C THR A 90 -23.52 4.82 -6.82
N PRO A 91 -24.18 5.30 -7.90
CA PRO A 91 -25.34 4.64 -8.47
C PRO A 91 -25.05 3.21 -8.89
N GLN A 92 -25.96 2.28 -8.60
CA GLN A 92 -25.81 0.86 -8.96
C GLN A 92 -25.64 0.67 -10.49
N SER A 93 -26.25 1.54 -11.30
CA SER A 93 -26.09 1.53 -12.75
C SER A 93 -24.66 1.84 -13.23
N GLN A 94 -23.85 2.53 -12.43
CA GLN A 94 -22.43 2.75 -12.72
C GLN A 94 -21.60 1.54 -12.31
N ILE A 95 -21.88 0.97 -11.15
CA ILE A 95 -21.20 -0.25 -10.68
C ILE A 95 -21.45 -1.41 -11.66
N ALA A 96 -22.65 -1.54 -12.19
CA ALA A 96 -23.02 -2.56 -13.17
C ALA A 96 -22.26 -2.47 -14.51
N LYS A 97 -21.56 -1.36 -14.78
CA LYS A 97 -20.69 -1.22 -15.95
C LYS A 97 -19.32 -1.87 -15.78
N ILE A 98 -18.94 -2.22 -14.56
CA ILE A 98 -17.69 -2.93 -14.31
C ILE A 98 -17.85 -4.36 -14.85
N PRO A 99 -16.99 -4.80 -15.78
CA PRO A 99 -17.06 -6.16 -16.31
C PRO A 99 -16.72 -7.18 -15.23
N LYS A 100 -17.51 -8.24 -15.16
CA LYS A 100 -17.32 -9.31 -14.16
C LYS A 100 -16.10 -10.17 -14.46
N GLU A 101 -15.71 -10.26 -15.72
CA GLU A 101 -14.65 -11.13 -16.22
C GLU A 101 -13.83 -10.41 -17.29
N GLY A 102 -12.68 -10.96 -17.62
CA GLY A 102 -11.77 -10.45 -18.63
C GLY A 102 -10.84 -9.32 -18.15
N PRO A 103 -9.88 -8.93 -18.99
CA PRO A 103 -8.88 -7.93 -18.64
C PRO A 103 -9.52 -6.56 -18.45
N LEU A 104 -9.13 -5.89 -17.37
CA LEU A 104 -9.63 -4.57 -17.00
C LEU A 104 -8.52 -3.74 -16.37
N VAL A 105 -8.37 -2.50 -16.84
CA VAL A 105 -7.52 -1.50 -16.21
C VAL A 105 -8.39 -0.33 -15.76
N ILE A 106 -8.33 0.00 -14.48
CA ILE A 106 -9.07 1.12 -13.90
C ILE A 106 -8.08 2.20 -13.51
N THR A 107 -8.35 3.42 -13.94
CA THR A 107 -7.59 4.61 -13.55
C THR A 107 -8.53 5.66 -12.97
N ALA A 108 -8.06 6.38 -11.97
CA ALA A 108 -8.80 7.47 -11.35
C ALA A 108 -7.85 8.61 -10.96
N ASN A 109 -8.40 9.81 -10.84
CA ASN A 109 -7.71 10.88 -10.13
C ASN A 109 -7.55 10.51 -8.66
N HIS A 110 -6.50 11.07 -8.01
CA HIS A 110 -6.08 10.61 -6.68
C HIS A 110 -5.85 11.78 -5.69
N PRO A 111 -6.85 12.67 -5.52
CA PRO A 111 -6.68 13.87 -4.70
C PRO A 111 -6.64 13.60 -3.19
N HIS A 112 -7.25 12.52 -2.72
CA HIS A 112 -7.37 12.17 -1.30
C HIS A 112 -6.41 11.06 -0.87
N GLY A 113 -5.49 10.64 -1.72
CA GLY A 113 -4.47 9.65 -1.41
C GLY A 113 -5.07 8.28 -1.04
N LEU A 114 -4.71 7.77 0.14
CA LEU A 114 -5.10 6.44 0.60
C LEU A 114 -6.61 6.15 0.49
N VAL A 115 -7.45 7.15 0.74
CA VAL A 115 -8.91 7.00 0.72
C VAL A 115 -9.42 6.64 -0.67
N ASP A 116 -8.85 7.23 -1.73
CA ASP A 116 -9.26 6.92 -3.11
C ASP A 116 -8.98 5.45 -3.47
N GLY A 117 -7.83 4.93 -3.02
CA GLY A 117 -7.50 3.52 -3.19
C GLY A 117 -8.47 2.57 -2.47
N MET A 118 -8.88 2.93 -1.25
CA MET A 118 -9.87 2.16 -0.49
C MET A 118 -11.25 2.20 -1.16
N ILE A 119 -11.66 3.36 -1.68
CA ILE A 119 -12.92 3.54 -2.43
C ILE A 119 -12.92 2.65 -3.67
N LEU A 120 -11.85 2.67 -4.46
CA LEU A 120 -11.73 1.82 -5.64
C LEU A 120 -11.77 0.34 -5.29
N GLY A 121 -11.03 -0.09 -4.26
CA GLY A 121 -11.05 -1.45 -3.77
C GLY A 121 -12.46 -1.91 -3.34
N GLU A 122 -13.21 -1.05 -2.64
CA GLU A 122 -14.58 -1.34 -2.24
C GLU A 122 -15.53 -1.42 -3.45
N LEU A 123 -15.48 -0.45 -4.37
CA LEU A 123 -16.38 -0.41 -5.53
C LEU A 123 -16.14 -1.57 -6.49
N ILE A 124 -14.88 -1.87 -6.81
CA ILE A 124 -14.51 -2.98 -7.70
C ILE A 124 -14.89 -4.31 -7.05
N GLY A 125 -14.61 -4.44 -5.77
CA GLY A 125 -14.89 -5.65 -5.01
C GLY A 125 -16.36 -6.00 -4.85
N ARG A 126 -17.28 -5.09 -5.13
CA ARG A 126 -18.72 -5.39 -5.26
C ARG A 126 -19.06 -6.24 -6.49
N VAL A 127 -18.16 -6.28 -7.48
CA VAL A 127 -18.37 -6.96 -8.76
C VAL A 127 -17.40 -8.12 -8.93
N ARG A 128 -16.12 -7.91 -8.61
CA ARG A 128 -15.05 -8.91 -8.76
C ARG A 128 -13.94 -8.72 -7.71
N THR A 129 -13.28 -9.80 -7.33
CA THR A 129 -12.22 -9.79 -6.31
C THR A 129 -10.84 -10.18 -6.86
N ASP A 130 -10.75 -10.44 -8.14
CA ASP A 130 -9.53 -10.81 -8.87
C ASP A 130 -8.75 -9.59 -9.39
N TYR A 131 -8.67 -8.52 -8.62
CA TYR A 131 -7.95 -7.31 -9.01
C TYR A 131 -6.68 -7.11 -8.18
N LYS A 132 -5.77 -6.28 -8.71
CA LYS A 132 -4.57 -5.81 -8.02
C LYS A 132 -4.52 -4.29 -8.04
N ILE A 133 -3.96 -3.70 -6.99
CA ILE A 133 -3.78 -2.27 -6.83
C ILE A 133 -2.29 -1.96 -6.89
N LEU A 134 -1.88 -1.16 -7.88
CA LEU A 134 -0.53 -0.61 -7.94
C LEU A 134 -0.38 0.45 -6.86
N THR A 135 0.45 0.20 -5.88
CA THR A 135 0.59 1.10 -4.72
C THR A 135 2.05 1.31 -4.34
N ARG A 136 2.29 2.38 -3.60
CA ARG A 136 3.64 2.65 -3.09
C ARG A 136 4.00 1.65 -2.01
N THR A 137 5.28 1.28 -1.95
CA THR A 137 5.83 0.33 -0.96
C THR A 137 5.50 0.71 0.50
N LEU A 138 5.22 1.99 0.77
CA LEU A 138 4.82 2.46 2.10
C LEU A 138 3.48 1.84 2.58
N LEU A 139 2.62 1.43 1.67
CA LEU A 139 1.31 0.82 1.96
C LEU A 139 1.36 -0.71 1.94
N THR A 140 2.51 -1.30 1.65
CA THR A 140 2.73 -2.73 1.78
C THR A 140 3.03 -3.09 3.24
N GLY A 141 2.75 -4.32 3.64
CA GLY A 141 2.93 -4.78 5.02
C GLY A 141 1.66 -4.67 5.88
N ILE A 142 0.49 -4.49 5.25
CA ILE A 142 -0.81 -4.73 5.84
C ILE A 142 -1.23 -6.12 5.40
N ALA A 143 -1.01 -7.13 6.23
CA ALA A 143 -1.19 -8.54 5.89
C ALA A 143 -2.59 -8.87 5.35
N GLU A 144 -3.60 -8.17 5.88
CA GLU A 144 -5.01 -8.37 5.55
C GLU A 144 -5.35 -8.04 4.09
N ILE A 145 -4.58 -7.17 3.45
CA ILE A 145 -4.81 -6.73 2.07
C ILE A 145 -3.61 -6.94 1.15
N GLU A 146 -2.57 -7.61 1.62
CA GLU A 146 -1.34 -7.83 0.84
C GLU A 146 -1.61 -8.50 -0.50
N ASN A 147 -2.58 -9.42 -0.53
CA ASN A 147 -2.99 -10.11 -1.76
C ASN A 147 -3.55 -9.18 -2.85
N PHE A 148 -3.98 -7.97 -2.51
CA PHE A 148 -4.46 -6.99 -3.48
C PHE A 148 -3.37 -6.01 -3.94
N MET A 149 -2.18 -6.01 -3.32
CA MET A 149 -1.17 -4.99 -3.54
C MET A 149 -0.06 -5.44 -4.48
N ILE A 150 0.29 -4.58 -5.43
CA ILE A 150 1.53 -4.68 -6.20
C ILE A 150 2.38 -3.44 -5.85
N PRO A 151 3.53 -3.61 -5.18
CA PRO A 151 4.36 -2.49 -4.77
C PRO A 151 5.06 -1.84 -5.96
N VAL A 152 4.98 -0.51 -6.05
CA VAL A 152 5.68 0.30 -7.04
C VAL A 152 6.92 0.92 -6.37
N PRO A 153 8.13 0.63 -6.83
CA PRO A 153 9.36 1.17 -6.27
C PRO A 153 9.51 2.67 -6.53
N PHE A 154 10.27 3.35 -5.66
CA PHE A 154 10.58 4.77 -5.85
C PHE A 154 11.67 4.98 -6.90
N VAL A 155 11.56 6.08 -7.65
CA VAL A 155 12.52 6.49 -8.71
C VAL A 155 13.94 6.73 -8.18
N HIS A 156 14.12 6.96 -6.89
CA HIS A 156 15.42 7.24 -6.26
C HIS A 156 16.12 5.99 -5.69
N ASP A 157 15.56 4.81 -5.89
CA ASP A 157 16.22 3.56 -5.54
C ASP A 157 17.23 3.21 -6.63
N SER A 158 18.47 2.87 -6.27
CA SER A 158 19.50 2.44 -7.22
C SER A 158 19.12 1.19 -8.02
N GLN A 159 18.18 0.39 -7.50
CA GLN A 159 17.61 -0.80 -8.15
C GLN A 159 16.22 -0.55 -8.74
N ALA A 160 15.81 0.72 -8.89
CA ALA A 160 14.46 1.07 -9.33
C ALA A 160 14.10 0.49 -10.70
N LEU A 161 15.05 0.40 -11.61
CA LEU A 161 14.80 -0.16 -12.95
C LEU A 161 14.44 -1.64 -12.90
N GLU A 162 15.21 -2.43 -12.17
CA GLU A 162 15.01 -3.87 -12.03
C GLU A 162 13.68 -4.17 -11.30
N LYS A 163 13.44 -3.51 -10.18
CA LYS A 163 12.19 -3.61 -9.43
C LYS A 163 10.96 -3.18 -10.24
N ASN A 164 11.10 -2.17 -11.12
CA ASN A 164 10.03 -1.76 -12.03
C ASN A 164 9.74 -2.81 -13.10
N LEU A 165 10.77 -3.50 -13.60
CA LEU A 165 10.58 -4.59 -14.57
C LEU A 165 9.86 -5.80 -13.92
N GLU A 166 10.22 -6.14 -12.69
CA GLU A 166 9.55 -7.19 -11.91
C GLU A 166 8.09 -6.83 -11.61
N MET A 167 7.84 -5.60 -11.17
CA MET A 167 6.49 -5.09 -10.95
C MET A 167 5.64 -5.18 -12.23
N ARG A 168 6.18 -4.77 -13.38
CA ARG A 168 5.48 -4.90 -14.67
C ARG A 168 5.17 -6.34 -15.02
N LYS A 169 6.12 -7.27 -14.85
CA LYS A 169 5.87 -8.70 -15.06
C LYS A 169 4.75 -9.19 -14.16
N SER A 170 4.79 -8.86 -12.87
CA SER A 170 3.74 -9.23 -11.91
C SER A 170 2.37 -8.67 -12.30
N ALA A 171 2.30 -7.41 -12.72
CA ALA A 171 1.06 -6.78 -13.15
C ALA A 171 0.51 -7.37 -14.47
N MET A 172 1.39 -7.80 -15.38
CA MET A 172 0.99 -8.38 -16.69
C MET A 172 0.66 -9.88 -16.60
N SER A 173 1.13 -10.57 -15.59
CA SER A 173 0.83 -12.00 -15.37
C SER A 173 -0.48 -12.21 -14.59
N HIS A 174 -1.07 -11.15 -14.11
CA HIS A 174 -2.35 -11.16 -13.40
C HIS A 174 -3.51 -11.02 -14.38
#